data_6299a6257c90e8bec78d7557849caf56
#
_entry.id   6299a6257c90e8bec78d7557849caf56
#
_cell.length_a   1.000
_cell.length_b   1.000
_cell.length_c   1.000
_cell.angle_alpha   90.00
_cell.angle_beta   90.00
_cell.angle_gamma   90.00
#
_symmetry.space_group_name_H-M   'P 1'
#
loop_
_entity.id
_entity.type
_entity.pdbx_description
1 polymer ?
#
loop_
_entity_poly.entity_id
_entity_poly.type
_entity_poly.pdbx_seq_one_letter_code
_entity_poly.pdbx_strand_id
1 'polypeptide(L)'
;MRNKIVSFLSLFCLLYSFTLSAQVNELPRSTPEAEGIPSQAVTALFDSLMLLPKTEIHSVMVLRYGKVVAEIYPAPFAPEYSHTMYSCSKTFVSAAVGLAVADNRLRLTDRVATFFPESLPDTISTNLAAMTVRDLLTMTSGIAADWNMRNICTDWIRTFLAKPVREPGKQFEYDSIATYLLSVIVQKVTGMTLLDYLKLKLFNPMNIMEVAWE
;
A
#
# COMPACT_ATOMS: atom_id res chain seq x y z
N MET A 1 45.42 -49.19 4.69
CA MET A 1 44.45 -48.76 5.70
C MET A 1 44.22 -47.23 5.63
N ARG A 2 43.84 -46.65 4.45
CA ARG A 2 43.76 -45.18 4.28
C ARG A 2 42.51 -44.69 3.51
N ASN A 3 41.53 -45.59 3.27
CA ASN A 3 40.36 -45.25 2.46
C ASN A 3 38.98 -45.42 3.19
N LYS A 4 38.98 -45.53 4.53
CA LYS A 4 37.69 -45.65 5.29
C LYS A 4 37.35 -44.42 6.15
N ILE A 5 38.16 -43.39 6.18
CA ILE A 5 37.91 -42.18 7.01
C ILE A 5 37.21 -41.08 6.23
N VAL A 6 37.29 -41.09 4.90
CA VAL A 6 36.71 -40.03 4.05
C VAL A 6 35.18 -40.18 3.86
N SER A 7 34.62 -41.40 4.02
CA SER A 7 33.20 -41.64 3.83
C SER A 7 32.30 -41.24 5.01
N PHE A 8 32.83 -40.98 6.19
CA PHE A 8 32.06 -40.64 7.37
C PHE A 8 31.81 -39.15 7.57
N LEU A 9 32.62 -38.28 6.95
CA LEU A 9 32.41 -36.83 7.02
C LEU A 9 31.38 -36.33 6.02
N SER A 10 31.13 -37.06 4.93
CA SER A 10 30.13 -36.63 3.91
C SER A 10 28.68 -36.91 4.29
N LEU A 11 28.43 -37.75 5.29
CA LEU A 11 27.07 -38.10 5.72
C LEU A 11 26.52 -37.20 6.83
N PHE A 12 27.38 -36.41 7.48
CA PHE A 12 26.96 -35.51 8.58
C PHE A 12 26.53 -34.12 8.10
N CYS A 13 26.83 -33.74 6.84
CA CYS A 13 26.41 -32.46 6.26
C CYS A 13 25.02 -32.47 5.62
N LEU A 14 24.33 -33.62 5.55
CA LEU A 14 23.05 -33.78 4.85
C LEU A 14 21.79 -33.77 5.77
N LEU A 15 21.96 -33.58 7.07
CA LEU A 15 20.85 -33.58 8.03
C LEU A 15 20.52 -32.22 8.65
N TYR A 16 21.16 -31.13 8.22
CA TYR A 16 20.65 -29.79 8.51
C TYR A 16 19.75 -29.34 7.36
N SER A 17 18.68 -30.07 7.11
CA SER A 17 17.50 -29.47 6.49
C SER A 17 16.98 -28.43 7.50
N PHE A 18 17.41 -27.19 7.35
CA PHE A 18 16.71 -26.08 7.95
C PHE A 18 15.29 -26.10 7.38
N THR A 19 14.37 -26.68 8.13
CA THR A 19 12.98 -26.33 7.97
C THR A 19 12.91 -24.84 8.31
N LEU A 20 13.00 -23.96 7.29
CA LEU A 20 12.46 -22.64 7.40
C LEU A 20 10.94 -22.86 7.55
N SER A 21 10.51 -23.09 8.78
CA SER A 21 9.13 -22.83 9.14
C SER A 21 8.93 -21.36 8.79
N ALA A 22 8.08 -21.08 7.82
CA ALA A 22 7.55 -19.74 7.64
C ALA A 22 6.88 -19.41 8.98
N GLN A 23 7.61 -18.70 9.84
CA GLN A 23 7.01 -18.13 11.04
C GLN A 23 5.91 -17.20 10.53
N VAL A 24 4.68 -17.53 10.85
CA VAL A 24 3.59 -16.56 10.77
C VAL A 24 4.02 -15.44 11.71
N ASN A 25 4.55 -14.36 11.14
CA ASN A 25 4.96 -13.19 11.90
C ASN A 25 3.69 -12.43 12.29
N GLU A 26 2.98 -12.93 13.30
CA GLU A 26 2.01 -12.09 13.98
C GLU A 26 2.74 -10.87 14.57
N LEU A 27 2.05 -9.73 14.57
CA LEU A 27 2.60 -8.55 15.23
C LEU A 27 2.94 -8.89 16.68
N PRO A 28 4.12 -8.53 17.20
CA PRO A 28 4.47 -8.78 18.60
C PRO A 28 3.40 -8.21 19.51
N ARG A 29 3.07 -8.94 20.57
CA ARG A 29 2.06 -8.53 21.56
C ARG A 29 2.70 -8.22 22.90
N SER A 30 2.08 -7.31 23.65
CA SER A 30 2.48 -6.92 25.00
C SER A 30 1.25 -6.51 25.82
N THR A 31 1.43 -6.32 27.12
CA THR A 31 0.37 -5.69 27.93
C THR A 31 0.52 -4.16 27.89
N PRO A 32 -0.57 -3.40 28.04
CA PRO A 32 -0.50 -1.95 28.11
C PRO A 32 0.49 -1.46 29.17
N GLU A 33 0.47 -2.08 30.36
CA GLU A 33 1.34 -1.71 31.51
C GLU A 33 2.81 -1.92 31.20
N ALA A 34 3.17 -3.03 30.56
CA ALA A 34 4.57 -3.30 30.17
C ALA A 34 5.13 -2.26 29.20
N GLU A 35 4.25 -1.62 28.43
CA GLU A 35 4.60 -0.57 27.49
C GLU A 35 4.28 0.85 28.04
N GLY A 36 3.99 0.96 29.35
CA GLY A 36 3.79 2.24 30.06
C GLY A 36 2.44 2.91 29.79
N ILE A 37 1.40 2.14 29.44
CA ILE A 37 0.03 2.61 29.28
C ILE A 37 -0.84 1.95 30.37
N PRO A 38 -1.58 2.69 31.22
CA PRO A 38 -2.54 2.07 32.13
C PRO A 38 -3.66 1.39 31.34
N SER A 39 -4.00 0.13 31.65
CA SER A 39 -5.14 -0.58 31.03
C SER A 39 -6.44 0.19 31.14
N GLN A 40 -6.62 0.92 32.26
CA GLN A 40 -7.79 1.78 32.44
C GLN A 40 -7.91 2.87 31.32
N ALA A 41 -6.79 3.42 30.86
CA ALA A 41 -6.81 4.40 29.77
C ALA A 41 -7.22 3.75 28.44
N VAL A 42 -6.81 2.50 28.19
CA VAL A 42 -7.22 1.73 27.01
C VAL A 42 -8.71 1.43 27.06
N THR A 43 -9.22 0.98 28.23
CA THR A 43 -10.66 0.73 28.41
C THR A 43 -11.47 2.01 28.20
N ALA A 44 -11.05 3.13 28.80
CA ALA A 44 -11.72 4.42 28.62
C ALA A 44 -11.73 4.90 27.17
N LEU A 45 -10.65 4.64 26.41
CA LEU A 45 -10.60 4.90 24.98
C LEU A 45 -11.66 4.09 24.23
N PHE A 46 -11.73 2.79 24.49
CA PHE A 46 -12.67 1.90 23.80
C PHE A 46 -14.13 2.26 24.14
N ASP A 47 -14.43 2.50 25.43
CA ASP A 47 -15.75 2.96 25.86
C ASP A 47 -16.15 4.27 25.16
N SER A 48 -15.21 5.22 25.06
CA SER A 48 -15.45 6.49 24.39
C SER A 48 -15.73 6.32 22.90
N LEU A 49 -14.99 5.43 22.22
CA LEU A 49 -15.19 5.13 20.81
C LEU A 49 -16.56 4.49 20.54
N MET A 50 -17.01 3.58 21.42
CA MET A 50 -18.32 2.92 21.28
C MET A 50 -19.49 3.88 21.51
N LEU A 51 -19.27 4.99 22.21
CA LEU A 51 -20.29 6.02 22.44
C LEU A 51 -20.39 7.06 21.34
N LEU A 52 -19.51 7.03 20.33
CA LEU A 52 -19.53 8.00 19.24
C LEU A 52 -20.81 7.83 18.40
N PRO A 53 -21.64 8.88 18.27
CA PRO A 53 -22.87 8.79 17.52
C PRO A 53 -22.59 8.66 16.01
N LYS A 54 -23.42 7.89 15.31
CA LYS A 54 -23.33 7.67 13.84
C LYS A 54 -22.00 7.12 13.36
N THR A 55 -21.26 6.44 14.23
CA THR A 55 -19.98 5.81 13.92
C THR A 55 -20.13 4.31 14.08
N GLU A 56 -19.70 3.55 13.10
CA GLU A 56 -19.64 2.10 13.14
C GLU A 56 -18.16 1.69 13.21
N ILE A 57 -17.73 1.22 14.36
CA ILE A 57 -16.37 0.75 14.59
C ILE A 57 -16.33 -0.75 14.34
N HIS A 58 -15.52 -1.19 13.34
CA HIS A 58 -15.35 -2.60 13.02
C HIS A 58 -14.20 -3.23 13.82
N SER A 59 -13.13 -2.50 14.00
CA SER A 59 -11.99 -2.93 14.81
C SER A 59 -11.22 -1.74 15.33
N VAL A 60 -10.54 -1.92 16.46
CA VAL A 60 -9.56 -0.98 16.99
C VAL A 60 -8.34 -1.77 17.43
N MET A 61 -7.16 -1.39 16.94
CA MET A 61 -5.89 -1.94 17.35
C MET A 61 -4.99 -0.82 17.85
N VAL A 62 -4.44 -0.97 19.04
CA VAL A 62 -3.49 -0.02 19.63
C VAL A 62 -2.11 -0.63 19.65
N LEU A 63 -1.17 0.04 18.96
CA LEU A 63 0.23 -0.37 18.94
C LEU A 63 1.10 0.63 19.69
N ARG A 64 2.06 0.11 20.43
CA ARG A 64 3.12 0.91 21.05
C ARG A 64 4.45 0.20 20.94
N TYR A 65 5.48 0.94 20.51
CA TYR A 65 6.82 0.41 20.25
C TYR A 65 6.84 -0.85 19.36
N GLY A 66 5.95 -0.88 18.35
CA GLY A 66 5.81 -2.00 17.44
C GLY A 66 5.10 -3.23 17.98
N LYS A 67 4.51 -3.16 19.18
CA LYS A 67 3.75 -4.26 19.80
C LYS A 67 2.29 -3.90 19.92
N VAL A 68 1.40 -4.86 19.66
CA VAL A 68 -0.04 -4.72 19.89
C VAL A 68 -0.27 -4.82 21.41
N VAL A 69 -0.78 -3.74 22.00
CA VAL A 69 -1.07 -3.64 23.43
C VAL A 69 -2.56 -3.76 23.74
N ALA A 70 -3.42 -3.53 22.76
CA ALA A 70 -4.86 -3.76 22.88
C ALA A 70 -5.49 -3.91 21.50
N GLU A 71 -6.57 -4.70 21.44
CA GLU A 71 -7.31 -4.97 20.21
C GLU A 71 -8.74 -5.35 20.55
N ILE A 72 -9.71 -4.77 19.83
CA ILE A 72 -11.13 -5.13 19.97
C ILE A 72 -11.81 -5.22 18.60
N TYR A 73 -12.81 -6.07 18.53
CA TYR A 73 -13.73 -6.24 17.41
C TYR A 73 -15.16 -6.20 17.95
N PRO A 74 -15.84 -5.04 17.92
CA PRO A 74 -17.22 -4.95 18.38
C PRO A 74 -18.15 -5.81 17.52
N ALA A 75 -19.09 -6.51 18.16
CA ALA A 75 -20.07 -7.30 17.41
C ALA A 75 -20.85 -6.42 16.40
N PRO A 76 -21.10 -6.89 15.16
CA PRO A 76 -20.95 -8.26 14.67
C PRO A 76 -19.57 -8.59 14.07
N PHE A 77 -18.58 -7.72 14.19
CA PHE A 77 -17.28 -7.89 13.54
C PHE A 77 -16.37 -8.86 14.30
N ALA A 78 -15.44 -9.45 13.54
CA ALA A 78 -14.45 -10.42 14.03
C ALA A 78 -13.11 -10.22 13.28
N PRO A 79 -11.97 -10.70 13.84
CA PRO A 79 -10.64 -10.54 13.22
C PRO A 79 -10.55 -11.15 11.82
N GLU A 80 -11.33 -12.18 11.53
CA GLU A 80 -11.33 -12.90 10.25
C GLU A 80 -12.07 -12.16 9.13
N TYR A 81 -12.78 -11.07 9.45
CA TYR A 81 -13.57 -10.35 8.45
C TYR A 81 -12.71 -9.38 7.65
N SER A 82 -12.77 -9.52 6.34
CA SER A 82 -12.13 -8.56 5.44
C SER A 82 -12.85 -7.22 5.45
N HIS A 83 -12.07 -6.15 5.40
CA HIS A 83 -12.58 -4.79 5.39
C HIS A 83 -12.10 -4.02 4.17
N THR A 84 -12.99 -3.20 3.59
CA THR A 84 -12.63 -2.27 2.54
C THR A 84 -11.71 -1.19 3.11
N MET A 85 -10.51 -1.08 2.55
CA MET A 85 -9.49 -0.14 3.04
C MET A 85 -9.71 1.29 2.57
N TYR A 86 -10.64 1.54 1.63
CA TYR A 86 -10.88 2.87 1.07
C TYR A 86 -9.56 3.58 0.73
N SER A 87 -9.40 4.81 1.19
CA SER A 87 -8.21 5.60 0.89
C SER A 87 -6.91 5.11 1.55
N CYS A 88 -6.96 4.19 2.51
CA CYS A 88 -5.75 3.53 3.01
C CYS A 88 -5.05 2.73 1.91
N SER A 89 -5.77 2.28 0.87
CA SER A 89 -5.18 1.61 -0.30
C SER A 89 -4.17 2.49 -1.06
N LYS A 90 -4.27 3.83 -0.96
CA LYS A 90 -3.28 4.74 -1.54
C LYS A 90 -1.87 4.54 -0.98
N THR A 91 -1.75 4.09 0.27
CA THR A 91 -0.46 3.74 0.88
C THR A 91 0.21 2.58 0.14
N PHE A 92 -0.57 1.58 -0.26
CA PHE A 92 -0.06 0.44 -1.03
C PHE A 92 0.31 0.82 -2.46
N VAL A 93 -0.45 1.72 -3.10
CA VAL A 93 -0.07 2.28 -4.41
C VAL A 93 1.25 3.05 -4.29
N SER A 94 1.42 3.88 -3.27
CA SER A 94 2.67 4.60 -3.00
C SER A 94 3.84 3.63 -2.76
N ALA A 95 3.61 2.55 -1.99
CA ALA A 95 4.62 1.51 -1.79
C ALA A 95 5.01 0.82 -3.11
N ALA A 96 4.03 0.51 -3.97
CA ALA A 96 4.29 -0.08 -5.28
C ALA A 96 5.13 0.83 -6.18
N VAL A 97 4.86 2.14 -6.17
CA VAL A 97 5.70 3.13 -6.87
C VAL A 97 7.12 3.12 -6.31
N GLY A 98 7.28 3.12 -4.97
CA GLY A 98 8.59 3.04 -4.33
C GLY A 98 9.37 1.77 -4.71
N LEU A 99 8.69 0.63 -4.75
CA LEU A 99 9.27 -0.65 -5.19
C LEU A 99 9.67 -0.62 -6.67
N ALA A 100 8.84 -0.03 -7.55
CA ALA A 100 9.17 0.13 -8.98
C ALA A 100 10.39 1.06 -9.18
N VAL A 101 10.54 2.09 -8.33
CA VAL A 101 11.74 2.94 -8.31
C VAL A 101 12.96 2.16 -7.85
N ALA A 102 12.84 1.36 -6.79
CA ALA A 102 13.93 0.51 -6.30
C ALA A 102 14.37 -0.55 -7.33
N ASP A 103 13.42 -1.07 -8.12
CA ASP A 103 13.68 -1.98 -9.24
C ASP A 103 14.23 -1.26 -10.49
N ASN A 104 14.50 0.04 -10.45
CA ASN A 104 14.95 0.88 -11.57
C ASN A 104 13.98 0.88 -12.79
N ARG A 105 12.70 0.65 -12.57
CA ARG A 105 11.65 0.63 -13.61
C ARG A 105 10.93 1.97 -13.75
N LEU A 106 11.06 2.85 -12.75
CA LEU A 106 10.37 4.12 -12.66
C LEU A 106 11.26 5.15 -11.95
N ARG A 107 11.09 6.43 -12.30
CA ARG A 107 11.69 7.55 -11.58
C ARG A 107 10.61 8.53 -11.15
N LEU A 108 10.77 9.13 -9.99
CA LEU A 108 9.84 10.16 -9.52
C LEU A 108 9.79 11.40 -10.43
N THR A 109 10.83 11.60 -11.24
CA THR A 109 10.94 12.70 -12.21
C THR A 109 10.39 12.36 -13.59
N ASP A 110 9.96 11.12 -13.83
CA ASP A 110 9.38 10.73 -15.12
C ASP A 110 8.10 11.51 -15.38
N ARG A 111 7.90 11.91 -16.64
CA ARG A 111 6.76 12.72 -17.05
C ARG A 111 5.52 11.86 -17.20
N VAL A 112 4.44 12.25 -16.54
CA VAL A 112 3.16 11.50 -16.57
C VAL A 112 2.66 11.31 -17.99
N ALA A 113 2.76 12.34 -18.83
CA ALA A 113 2.31 12.30 -20.24
C ALA A 113 2.98 11.17 -21.05
N THR A 114 4.21 10.77 -20.72
CA THR A 114 4.93 9.73 -21.48
C THR A 114 4.35 8.33 -21.28
N PHE A 115 3.59 8.10 -20.22
CA PHE A 115 2.95 6.81 -19.96
C PHE A 115 1.60 6.64 -20.65
N PHE A 116 1.01 7.73 -21.15
CA PHE A 116 -0.36 7.73 -21.69
C PHE A 116 -0.48 8.44 -23.05
N PRO A 117 0.41 8.16 -24.04
CA PRO A 117 0.38 8.87 -25.31
C PRO A 117 -0.98 8.75 -26.03
N GLU A 118 -1.68 7.62 -25.85
CA GLU A 118 -3.00 7.35 -26.42
C GLU A 118 -4.16 8.11 -25.77
N SER A 119 -3.93 8.70 -24.61
CA SER A 119 -4.96 9.41 -23.81
C SER A 119 -4.71 10.90 -23.68
N LEU A 120 -3.66 11.41 -24.33
CA LEU A 120 -3.35 12.85 -24.30
C LEU A 120 -4.37 13.66 -25.12
N PRO A 121 -4.65 14.91 -24.72
CA PRO A 121 -5.43 15.83 -25.54
C PRO A 121 -4.62 16.28 -26.77
N ASP A 122 -5.31 16.74 -27.82
CA ASP A 122 -4.70 17.23 -29.06
C ASP A 122 -3.68 18.36 -28.80
N THR A 123 -3.92 19.17 -27.78
CA THR A 123 -3.01 20.23 -27.36
C THR A 123 -2.50 19.95 -25.95
N ILE A 124 -1.21 19.70 -25.81
CA ILE A 124 -0.55 19.45 -24.53
C ILE A 124 -0.04 20.79 -23.98
N SER A 125 -0.60 21.25 -22.85
CA SER A 125 -0.11 22.44 -22.16
C SER A 125 1.29 22.23 -21.59
N THR A 126 2.05 23.32 -21.39
CA THR A 126 3.37 23.26 -20.75
C THR A 126 3.29 22.61 -19.36
N ASN A 127 2.25 22.91 -18.60
CA ASN A 127 2.04 22.34 -17.26
C ASN A 127 1.75 20.84 -17.32
N LEU A 128 0.89 20.38 -18.25
CA LEU A 128 0.64 18.94 -18.44
C LEU A 128 1.95 18.22 -18.85
N ALA A 129 2.71 18.79 -19.78
CA ALA A 129 4.00 18.22 -20.18
C ALA A 129 5.03 18.20 -19.03
N ALA A 130 4.93 19.12 -18.08
CA ALA A 130 5.84 19.23 -16.93
C ALA A 130 5.48 18.29 -15.77
N MET A 131 4.23 17.82 -15.69
CA MET A 131 3.75 16.98 -14.59
C MET A 131 4.56 15.69 -14.45
N THR A 132 4.98 15.36 -13.23
CA THR A 132 5.81 14.20 -12.90
C THR A 132 5.07 13.17 -12.05
N VAL A 133 5.63 11.97 -11.96
CA VAL A 133 5.16 10.92 -11.02
C VAL A 133 5.14 11.43 -9.58
N ARG A 134 6.13 12.26 -9.20
CA ARG A 134 6.16 12.89 -7.87
C ARG A 134 4.94 13.75 -7.63
N ASP A 135 4.51 14.53 -8.61
CA ASP A 135 3.37 15.44 -8.45
C ASP A 135 2.05 14.68 -8.24
N LEU A 136 1.90 13.50 -8.85
CA LEU A 136 0.78 12.59 -8.56
C LEU A 136 0.88 12.03 -7.14
N LEU A 137 2.06 11.55 -6.71
CA LEU A 137 2.29 10.98 -5.37
C LEU A 137 2.02 11.97 -4.25
N THR A 138 2.42 13.22 -4.45
CA THR A 138 2.26 14.28 -3.45
C THR A 138 0.91 15.00 -3.56
N MET A 139 0.04 14.56 -4.48
CA MET A 139 -1.25 15.20 -4.76
C MET A 139 -1.11 16.69 -5.12
N THR A 140 -0.11 16.99 -5.92
CA THR A 140 0.20 18.34 -6.41
C THR A 140 0.21 18.39 -7.94
N SER A 141 -0.64 17.60 -8.59
CA SER A 141 -0.73 17.49 -10.05
C SER A 141 -1.05 18.82 -10.76
N GLY A 142 -1.65 19.76 -10.05
CA GLY A 142 -2.19 21.01 -10.61
C GLY A 142 -3.57 20.86 -11.24
N ILE A 143 -4.13 19.66 -11.29
CA ILE A 143 -5.47 19.38 -11.78
C ILE A 143 -6.48 19.48 -10.64
N ALA A 144 -7.60 20.16 -10.87
CA ALA A 144 -8.67 20.25 -9.89
C ALA A 144 -9.34 18.88 -9.72
N ALA A 145 -9.44 18.42 -8.48
CA ALA A 145 -10.10 17.16 -8.13
C ALA A 145 -11.59 17.20 -8.51
N ASP A 146 -12.08 16.07 -8.98
CA ASP A 146 -13.48 15.91 -9.36
C ASP A 146 -14.01 14.57 -8.84
N TRP A 147 -14.71 14.63 -7.73
CA TRP A 147 -15.28 13.47 -7.07
C TRP A 147 -16.36 12.75 -7.88
N ASN A 148 -16.98 13.44 -8.84
CA ASN A 148 -18.03 12.87 -9.69
C ASN A 148 -17.46 12.14 -10.92
N MET A 149 -16.21 12.36 -11.25
CA MET A 149 -15.58 11.83 -12.47
C MET A 149 -15.78 10.31 -12.62
N ARG A 150 -15.61 9.56 -11.54
CA ARG A 150 -15.82 8.10 -11.51
C ARG A 150 -17.26 7.65 -11.83
N ASN A 151 -18.23 8.54 -11.66
CA ASN A 151 -19.65 8.23 -11.89
C ASN A 151 -20.13 8.61 -13.30
N ILE A 152 -19.41 9.51 -13.98
CA ILE A 152 -19.86 10.14 -15.22
C ILE A 152 -18.98 9.83 -16.43
N CYS A 153 -17.79 9.24 -16.24
CA CYS A 153 -16.92 8.89 -17.36
C CYS A 153 -16.40 7.46 -17.24
N THR A 154 -16.11 6.85 -18.39
CA THR A 154 -15.55 5.50 -18.51
C THR A 154 -14.05 5.51 -18.75
N ASP A 155 -13.50 6.59 -19.31
CA ASP A 155 -12.05 6.78 -19.54
C ASP A 155 -11.53 7.85 -18.57
N TRP A 156 -11.15 7.40 -17.39
CA TRP A 156 -10.67 8.29 -16.33
C TRP A 156 -9.33 8.93 -16.67
N ILE A 157 -8.46 8.23 -17.39
CA ILE A 157 -7.14 8.73 -17.76
C ILE A 157 -7.27 9.89 -18.72
N ARG A 158 -7.97 9.68 -19.84
CA ARG A 158 -8.23 10.73 -20.84
C ARG A 158 -8.93 11.93 -20.24
N THR A 159 -9.98 11.69 -19.44
CA THR A 159 -10.73 12.76 -18.79
C THR A 159 -9.86 13.56 -17.84
N PHE A 160 -8.99 12.91 -17.07
CA PHE A 160 -8.07 13.59 -16.17
C PHE A 160 -7.05 14.43 -16.94
N LEU A 161 -6.40 13.87 -17.96
CA LEU A 161 -5.35 14.55 -18.72
C LEU A 161 -5.88 15.69 -19.62
N ALA A 162 -7.18 15.69 -19.94
CA ALA A 162 -7.82 16.76 -20.70
C ALA A 162 -8.21 17.99 -19.86
N LYS A 163 -8.14 17.89 -18.54
CA LYS A 163 -8.48 19.02 -17.66
C LYS A 163 -7.43 20.13 -17.70
N PRO A 164 -7.81 21.39 -17.40
CA PRO A 164 -6.84 22.47 -17.19
C PRO A 164 -5.84 22.12 -16.09
N VAL A 165 -4.56 22.35 -16.35
CA VAL A 165 -3.46 22.03 -15.42
C VAL A 165 -2.81 23.34 -14.94
N ARG A 166 -2.88 23.62 -13.65
CA ARG A 166 -2.07 24.66 -12.96
C ARG A 166 -0.62 24.18 -12.86
N GLU A 167 0.30 25.05 -12.43
CA GLU A 167 1.69 24.66 -12.24
C GLU A 167 1.82 23.46 -11.27
N PRO A 168 2.33 22.29 -11.74
CA PRO A 168 2.50 21.10 -10.88
C PRO A 168 3.50 21.36 -9.75
N GLY A 169 3.31 20.66 -8.63
CA GLY A 169 4.19 20.76 -7.46
C GLY A 169 3.93 21.96 -6.54
N LYS A 170 2.93 22.81 -6.83
CA LYS A 170 2.70 24.04 -6.06
C LYS A 170 1.56 23.96 -5.05
N GLN A 171 0.48 23.29 -5.40
CA GLN A 171 -0.72 23.27 -4.57
C GLN A 171 -1.16 21.84 -4.33
N PHE A 172 -1.34 21.50 -3.06
CA PHE A 172 -1.95 20.23 -2.66
C PHE A 172 -3.45 20.24 -2.98
N GLU A 173 -3.89 19.18 -3.63
CA GLU A 173 -5.32 18.93 -3.87
C GLU A 173 -5.55 17.41 -3.84
N TYR A 174 -6.30 16.94 -2.85
CA TYR A 174 -6.53 15.50 -2.67
C TYR A 174 -7.31 14.92 -3.85
N ASP A 175 -6.70 14.01 -4.59
CA ASP A 175 -7.28 13.43 -5.79
C ASP A 175 -7.04 11.91 -5.87
N SER A 176 -8.15 11.15 -5.92
CA SER A 176 -8.09 9.69 -6.07
C SER A 176 -7.74 9.25 -7.48
N ILE A 177 -8.05 10.07 -8.50
CA ILE A 177 -7.71 9.74 -9.89
C ILE A 177 -6.20 9.84 -10.10
N ALA A 178 -5.53 10.80 -9.48
CA ALA A 178 -4.07 10.87 -9.50
C ALA A 178 -3.44 9.56 -8.97
N THR A 179 -3.98 8.99 -7.89
CA THR A 179 -3.53 7.70 -7.36
C THR A 179 -3.85 6.54 -8.31
N TYR A 180 -5.01 6.57 -8.97
CA TYR A 180 -5.36 5.59 -10.00
C TYR A 180 -4.36 5.61 -11.15
N LEU A 181 -3.96 6.80 -11.66
CA LEU A 181 -2.93 6.91 -12.68
C LEU A 181 -1.61 6.28 -12.22
N LEU A 182 -1.21 6.47 -10.96
CA LEU A 182 -0.01 5.84 -10.40
C LEU A 182 -0.11 4.31 -10.45
N SER A 183 -1.28 3.72 -10.14
CA SER A 183 -1.48 2.28 -10.23
C SER A 183 -1.32 1.78 -11.66
N VAL A 184 -1.85 2.51 -12.64
CA VAL A 184 -1.70 2.17 -14.06
C VAL A 184 -0.25 2.33 -14.53
N ILE A 185 0.45 3.37 -14.09
CA ILE A 185 1.89 3.55 -14.38
C ILE A 185 2.69 2.35 -13.86
N VAL A 186 2.47 1.92 -12.62
CA VAL A 186 3.13 0.72 -12.07
C VAL A 186 2.85 -0.50 -12.93
N GLN A 187 1.60 -0.73 -13.34
CA GLN A 187 1.25 -1.85 -14.22
C GLN A 187 1.98 -1.78 -15.57
N LYS A 188 2.04 -0.60 -16.19
CA LYS A 188 2.74 -0.40 -17.48
C LYS A 188 4.25 -0.69 -17.37
N VAL A 189 4.92 -0.22 -16.32
CA VAL A 189 6.37 -0.38 -16.17
C VAL A 189 6.78 -1.76 -15.65
N THR A 190 5.89 -2.47 -14.96
CA THR A 190 6.18 -3.80 -14.41
C THR A 190 5.69 -4.92 -15.31
N GLY A 191 4.66 -4.68 -16.14
CA GLY A 191 3.97 -5.71 -16.92
C GLY A 191 3.07 -6.61 -16.06
N MET A 192 2.79 -6.24 -14.81
CA MET A 192 1.98 -7.01 -13.86
C MET A 192 0.77 -6.20 -13.43
N THR A 193 -0.31 -6.85 -12.97
CA THR A 193 -1.35 -6.12 -12.24
C THR A 193 -0.75 -5.52 -10.97
N LEU A 194 -1.35 -4.42 -10.47
CA LEU A 194 -0.88 -3.81 -9.21
C LEU A 194 -0.88 -4.82 -8.06
N LEU A 195 -1.94 -5.63 -7.96
CA LEU A 195 -2.06 -6.65 -6.92
C LEU A 195 -0.97 -7.71 -7.02
N ASP A 196 -0.71 -8.24 -8.22
CA ASP A 196 0.32 -9.27 -8.41
C ASP A 196 1.71 -8.73 -8.08
N TYR A 197 1.99 -7.48 -8.49
CA TYR A 197 3.25 -6.84 -8.16
C TYR A 197 3.40 -6.63 -6.65
N LEU A 198 2.34 -6.15 -5.98
CA LEU A 198 2.33 -6.01 -4.52
C LEU A 198 2.43 -7.36 -3.80
N LYS A 199 1.74 -8.40 -4.28
CA LYS A 199 1.89 -9.76 -3.73
C LYS A 199 3.33 -10.22 -3.81
N LEU A 200 3.95 -10.10 -4.97
CA LEU A 200 5.34 -10.52 -5.17
C LEU A 200 6.33 -9.74 -4.28
N LYS A 201 6.19 -8.43 -4.21
CA LYS A 201 7.21 -7.54 -3.64
C LYS A 201 6.98 -7.12 -2.19
N LEU A 202 5.73 -7.16 -1.73
CA LEU A 202 5.34 -6.64 -0.42
C LEU A 202 4.57 -7.67 0.40
N PHE A 203 3.43 -8.14 -0.08
CA PHE A 203 2.51 -8.91 0.75
C PHE A 203 3.06 -10.29 1.11
N ASN A 204 3.56 -11.06 0.13
CA ASN A 204 4.13 -12.38 0.41
C ASN A 204 5.37 -12.31 1.32
N PRO A 205 6.35 -11.38 1.10
CA PRO A 205 7.46 -11.20 2.04
C PRO A 205 7.03 -10.82 3.47
N MET A 206 5.87 -10.15 3.62
CA MET A 206 5.30 -9.80 4.93
C MET A 206 4.33 -10.85 5.46
N ASN A 207 4.18 -11.99 4.76
CA ASN A 207 3.22 -13.05 5.09
C ASN A 207 1.74 -12.57 5.12
N ILE A 208 1.40 -11.58 4.31
CA ILE A 208 0.02 -11.11 4.12
C ILE A 208 -0.57 -11.85 2.91
N MET A 209 -1.32 -12.93 3.19
CA MET A 209 -1.73 -13.88 2.15
C MET A 209 -3.11 -13.59 1.57
N GLU A 210 -4.01 -13.05 2.38
CA GLU A 210 -5.41 -12.81 2.01
C GLU A 210 -5.62 -11.34 1.65
N VAL A 211 -5.39 -11.01 0.39
CA VAL A 211 -5.57 -9.65 -0.14
C VAL A 211 -6.40 -9.72 -1.42
N ALA A 212 -7.48 -8.95 -1.46
CA ALA A 212 -8.25 -8.67 -2.66
C ALA A 212 -8.03 -7.21 -3.11
N TRP A 213 -8.18 -6.96 -4.40
CA TRP A 213 -8.11 -5.62 -5.00
C TRP A 213 -9.14 -5.52 -6.13
N GLU A 214 -10.06 -4.57 -6.02
CA GLU A 214 -11.10 -4.30 -7.01
C GLU A 214 -10.77 -3.07 -7.84
#